data_ba3eafdf3f54b995dbfbc4b142778765
#
_entry.id   ba3eafdf3f54b995dbfbc4b142778765
#
_cell.length_a   1.000
_cell.length_b   1.000
_cell.length_c   1.000
_cell.angle_alpha   90.00
_cell.angle_beta   90.00
_cell.angle_gamma   90.00
#
_symmetry.space_group_name_H-M   'P 1'
#
loop_
_entity.id
_entity.type
_entity.pdbx_description
1 polymer ?
#
loop_
_entity_poly.entity_id
_entity_poly.type
_entity_poly.pdbx_seq_one_letter_code
_entity_poly.pdbx_strand_id
1 'polypeptide(L)'
;MGDRQTGQISENSKRIAKNTLALYFRMFLLMAIGLYTSRVVLNALGETDFGIYGAVGGIVSMCSLLSGSLASAISRFLTVELGKNDVARLREVFSMSIIVILLLAAVVFVIAEPSGVWYVGNVMNLPPERVEAARWVFQFSLLTFLVNLLSVPYNATIIAHEKMSAYAYISILEGVLNLTVALLIMHSTFDRLKYFSVLMFLSAVVVRFTYAAYCRRFDECGHKLRWNKRIFRQMLSFAGWSFLGNGAYMLNTQGVNQLLNVFFGVSLNAAREVMSKVETSVNRFVTNFITAINPQIMKSYAAGNYEYMYHLVCRGAKYSYFLLWILVLPLVLEAPAILRLWLKNVPEYSVVFVRLSLATALCNTLGHTFLAAVNATGNVGRYQTWVTIVGGLVFPLSLVAFKLGCEPQTAFYIYFLVYFVLIFVRLVIVSGHIGMPKSLFVKEVFMRIIPVTLLSAAVPSILVCGMSPSVWRVLIVSLVSVCSVAVTVYFTGLTDGEKAFVIRKIKNISKIKVLS
;
A
#
# COMPACT_ATOMS: atom_id res chain seq x y z
N MET A 1 9.73 43.38 11.63
CA MET A 1 10.06 41.93 11.63
C MET A 1 8.85 41.01 11.39
N GLY A 2 7.63 41.41 11.74
CA GLY A 2 6.39 40.62 11.55
C GLY A 2 6.00 40.34 10.09
N ASP A 3 6.15 41.30 9.19
CA ASP A 3 5.71 41.16 7.79
C ASP A 3 6.57 40.19 6.96
N ARG A 4 7.84 40.04 7.27
CA ARG A 4 8.71 39.04 6.61
C ARG A 4 8.39 37.60 7.03
N GLN A 5 7.99 37.39 8.27
CA GLN A 5 7.59 36.06 8.76
C GLN A 5 6.23 35.63 8.20
N THR A 6 5.26 36.53 8.11
CA THR A 6 3.94 36.26 7.50
C THR A 6 4.05 35.99 5.98
N GLY A 7 4.90 36.71 5.26
CA GLY A 7 5.18 36.44 3.84
C GLY A 7 5.82 35.06 3.60
N GLN A 8 6.79 34.68 4.43
CA GLN A 8 7.50 33.41 4.32
C GLN A 8 6.62 32.19 4.69
N ILE A 9 5.71 32.36 5.65
CA ILE A 9 4.69 31.34 6.02
C ILE A 9 3.68 31.16 4.88
N SER A 10 3.24 32.24 4.23
CA SER A 10 2.31 32.21 3.10
C SER A 10 2.94 31.52 1.87
N GLU A 11 4.19 31.82 1.56
CA GLU A 11 4.93 31.23 0.44
C GLU A 11 5.21 29.72 0.66
N ASN A 12 5.62 29.35 1.87
CA ASN A 12 5.77 27.94 2.24
C ASN A 12 4.43 27.17 2.18
N SER A 13 3.34 27.77 2.60
CA SER A 13 2.01 27.17 2.53
C SER A 13 1.54 26.97 1.09
N LYS A 14 1.79 27.92 0.18
CA LYS A 14 1.50 27.80 -1.26
C LYS A 14 2.36 26.72 -1.91
N ARG A 15 3.66 26.64 -1.58
CA ARG A 15 4.58 25.61 -2.08
C ARG A 15 4.16 24.23 -1.62
N ILE A 16 3.79 24.06 -0.34
CA ILE A 16 3.27 22.80 0.21
C ILE A 16 1.98 22.40 -0.49
N ALA A 17 1.03 23.32 -0.67
CA ALA A 17 -0.24 23.04 -1.35
C ALA A 17 -0.02 22.62 -2.81
N LYS A 18 0.86 23.32 -3.55
CA LYS A 18 1.21 22.97 -4.94
C LYS A 18 1.87 21.59 -5.03
N ASN A 19 2.80 21.28 -4.13
CA ASN A 19 3.47 19.98 -4.09
C ASN A 19 2.48 18.86 -3.73
N THR A 20 1.58 19.10 -2.78
CA THR A 20 0.53 18.15 -2.39
C THR A 20 -0.41 17.87 -3.56
N LEU A 21 -0.87 18.91 -4.28
CA LEU A 21 -1.74 18.74 -5.44
C LEU A 21 -1.05 17.94 -6.56
N ALA A 22 0.23 18.23 -6.83
CA ALA A 22 1.02 17.49 -7.81
C ALA A 22 1.20 16.02 -7.42
N LEU A 23 1.37 15.71 -6.13
CA LEU A 23 1.45 14.34 -5.63
C LEU A 23 0.11 13.59 -5.77
N TYR A 24 -1.03 14.25 -5.52
CA TYR A 24 -2.35 13.65 -5.75
C TYR A 24 -2.60 13.42 -7.24
N PHE A 25 -2.31 14.39 -8.10
CA PHE A 25 -2.44 14.22 -9.55
C PHE A 25 -1.61 13.02 -10.05
N ARG A 26 -0.35 12.93 -9.63
CA ARG A 26 0.51 11.77 -9.91
C ARG A 26 -0.13 10.47 -9.42
N MET A 27 -0.67 10.46 -8.21
CA MET A 27 -1.30 9.27 -7.63
C MET A 27 -2.48 8.79 -8.48
N PHE A 28 -3.39 9.71 -8.87
CA PHE A 28 -4.53 9.39 -9.73
C PHE A 28 -4.07 8.89 -11.10
N LEU A 29 -3.06 9.54 -11.70
CA LEU A 29 -2.51 9.15 -12.98
C LEU A 29 -1.93 7.73 -12.93
N LEU A 30 -1.08 7.43 -11.94
CA LEU A 30 -0.49 6.11 -11.76
C LEU A 30 -1.54 5.03 -11.43
N MET A 31 -2.58 5.39 -10.69
CA MET A 31 -3.69 4.49 -10.41
C MET A 31 -4.46 4.16 -11.69
N ALA A 32 -4.80 5.16 -12.50
CA ALA A 32 -5.48 4.96 -13.79
C ALA A 32 -4.64 4.11 -14.75
N ILE A 33 -3.35 4.43 -14.89
CA ILE A 33 -2.39 3.64 -15.68
C ILE A 33 -2.35 2.20 -15.16
N GLY A 34 -2.21 1.99 -13.85
CA GLY A 34 -2.11 0.65 -13.25
C GLY A 34 -3.37 -0.20 -13.45
N LEU A 35 -4.56 0.38 -13.28
CA LEU A 35 -5.82 -0.30 -13.51
C LEU A 35 -6.01 -0.66 -15.00
N TYR A 36 -5.69 0.28 -15.89
CA TYR A 36 -5.76 0.02 -17.33
C TYR A 36 -4.73 -1.04 -17.77
N THR A 37 -3.49 -0.94 -17.29
CA THR A 37 -2.44 -1.95 -17.53
C THR A 37 -2.89 -3.33 -17.09
N SER A 38 -3.47 -3.47 -15.90
CA SER A 38 -3.95 -4.77 -15.39
C SER A 38 -5.06 -5.37 -16.26
N ARG A 39 -5.97 -4.54 -16.77
CA ARG A 39 -7.00 -4.97 -17.74
C ARG A 39 -6.36 -5.49 -19.03
N VAL A 40 -5.42 -4.73 -19.60
CA VAL A 40 -4.73 -5.08 -20.84
C VAL A 40 -3.96 -6.39 -20.68
N VAL A 41 -3.21 -6.53 -19.58
CA VAL A 41 -2.42 -7.73 -19.28
C VAL A 41 -3.33 -8.96 -19.10
N LEU A 42 -4.42 -8.84 -18.31
CA LEU A 42 -5.37 -9.95 -18.14
C LEU A 42 -5.99 -10.39 -19.47
N ASN A 43 -6.38 -9.43 -20.32
CA ASN A 43 -6.96 -9.75 -21.63
C ASN A 43 -5.93 -10.36 -22.60
N ALA A 44 -4.66 -9.96 -22.53
CA ALA A 44 -3.60 -10.45 -23.40
C ALA A 44 -3.10 -11.84 -23.00
N LEU A 45 -2.95 -12.09 -21.70
CA LEU A 45 -2.44 -13.34 -21.13
C LEU A 45 -3.54 -14.39 -20.95
N GLY A 46 -4.77 -13.94 -20.68
CA GLY A 46 -5.85 -14.81 -20.21
C GLY A 46 -5.75 -15.09 -18.71
N GLU A 47 -6.76 -15.78 -18.17
CA GLU A 47 -6.91 -16.01 -16.73
C GLU A 47 -5.79 -16.88 -16.17
N THR A 48 -5.46 -17.98 -16.85
CA THR A 48 -4.45 -18.94 -16.41
C THR A 48 -3.05 -18.30 -16.31
N ASP A 49 -2.58 -17.65 -17.38
CA ASP A 49 -1.25 -17.05 -17.43
C ASP A 49 -1.14 -15.81 -16.53
N PHE A 50 -2.21 -15.02 -16.41
CA PHE A 50 -2.28 -13.91 -15.46
C PHE A 50 -2.22 -14.42 -14.01
N GLY A 51 -2.89 -15.55 -13.72
CA GLY A 51 -2.81 -16.22 -12.42
C GLY A 51 -1.44 -16.79 -12.12
N ILE A 52 -0.76 -17.41 -13.10
CA ILE A 52 0.62 -17.89 -12.99
C ILE A 52 1.56 -16.71 -12.64
N TYR A 53 1.45 -15.59 -13.39
CA TYR A 53 2.24 -14.40 -13.13
C TYR A 53 2.04 -13.87 -11.70
N GLY A 54 0.78 -13.79 -11.23
CA GLY A 54 0.44 -13.36 -9.89
C GLY A 54 0.95 -14.29 -8.80
N ALA A 55 0.81 -15.61 -8.99
CA ALA A 55 1.27 -16.60 -8.02
C ALA A 55 2.80 -16.63 -7.92
N VAL A 56 3.50 -16.66 -9.05
CA VAL A 56 4.97 -16.66 -9.12
C VAL A 56 5.55 -15.33 -8.65
N GLY A 57 4.96 -14.21 -9.09
CA GLY A 57 5.33 -12.87 -8.62
C GLY A 57 5.12 -12.70 -7.12
N GLY A 58 4.10 -13.37 -6.55
CA GLY A 58 3.84 -13.44 -5.12
C GLY A 58 5.02 -14.03 -4.33
N ILE A 59 5.64 -15.11 -4.83
CA ILE A 59 6.84 -15.72 -4.20
C ILE A 59 7.99 -14.71 -4.16
N VAL A 60 8.28 -14.09 -5.31
CA VAL A 60 9.36 -13.10 -5.41
C VAL A 60 9.09 -11.87 -4.56
N SER A 61 7.81 -11.44 -4.46
CA SER A 61 7.43 -10.29 -3.65
C SER A 61 7.64 -10.52 -2.14
N MET A 62 7.72 -11.76 -1.65
CA MET A 62 8.12 -12.05 -0.27
C MET A 62 9.52 -11.50 0.04
N CYS A 63 10.42 -11.47 -0.94
CA CYS A 63 11.74 -10.88 -0.77
C CYS A 63 11.70 -9.35 -0.62
N SER A 64 10.60 -8.68 -1.02
CA SER A 64 10.45 -7.22 -0.91
C SER A 64 10.41 -6.68 0.52
N LEU A 65 10.12 -7.53 1.51
CA LEU A 65 10.24 -7.16 2.93
C LEU A 65 11.65 -6.72 3.28
N LEU A 66 12.65 -7.41 2.74
CA LEU A 66 14.06 -7.09 2.97
C LEU A 66 14.39 -5.73 2.37
N SER A 67 13.92 -5.46 1.13
CA SER A 67 14.17 -4.18 0.45
C SER A 67 13.52 -3.00 1.16
N GLY A 68 12.27 -3.13 1.63
CA GLY A 68 11.55 -2.07 2.34
C GLY A 68 12.21 -1.69 3.67
N SER A 69 12.65 -2.70 4.43
CA SER A 69 13.34 -2.49 5.70
C SER A 69 14.70 -1.79 5.51
N LEU A 70 15.47 -2.20 4.49
CA LEU A 70 16.73 -1.57 4.15
C LEU A 70 16.54 -0.16 3.57
N ALA A 71 15.54 0.07 2.72
CA ALA A 71 15.23 1.39 2.18
C ALA A 71 14.99 2.41 3.29
N SER A 72 14.23 2.03 4.32
CA SER A 72 13.97 2.87 5.49
C SER A 72 15.24 3.16 6.29
N ALA A 73 16.10 2.15 6.50
CA ALA A 73 17.38 2.30 7.16
C ALA A 73 18.30 3.26 6.37
N ILE A 74 18.50 3.00 5.08
CA ILE A 74 19.36 3.79 4.21
C ILE A 74 18.92 5.25 4.16
N SER A 75 17.60 5.48 3.95
CA SER A 75 17.04 6.83 3.92
C SER A 75 17.31 7.59 5.22
N ARG A 76 17.13 6.93 6.38
CA ARG A 76 17.41 7.52 7.68
C ARG A 76 18.89 7.90 7.83
N PHE A 77 19.82 6.97 7.54
CA PHE A 77 21.25 7.25 7.68
C PHE A 77 21.70 8.39 6.75
N LEU A 78 21.26 8.40 5.49
CA LEU A 78 21.57 9.47 4.55
C LEU A 78 21.01 10.82 5.02
N THR A 79 19.77 10.88 5.46
CA THR A 79 19.13 12.12 5.94
C THR A 79 19.84 12.69 7.18
N VAL A 80 20.28 11.82 8.11
CA VAL A 80 21.02 12.25 9.31
C VAL A 80 22.36 12.86 8.95
N GLU A 81 23.13 12.22 8.07
CA GLU A 81 24.45 12.75 7.69
C GLU A 81 24.35 13.99 6.79
N LEU A 82 23.31 14.10 5.95
CA LEU A 82 22.99 15.34 5.24
C LEU A 82 22.68 16.50 6.20
N GLY A 83 21.90 16.23 7.25
CA GLY A 83 21.59 17.23 8.28
C GLY A 83 22.81 17.72 9.07
N LYS A 84 23.87 16.89 9.18
CA LYS A 84 25.15 17.25 9.81
C LYS A 84 26.12 17.95 8.86
N ASN A 85 25.82 18.02 7.56
CA ASN A 85 26.73 18.49 6.50
C ASN A 85 28.08 17.75 6.44
N ASP A 86 28.13 16.47 6.88
CA ASP A 86 29.33 15.64 6.82
C ASP A 86 29.36 14.87 5.48
N VAL A 87 29.90 15.49 4.45
CA VAL A 87 30.00 14.92 3.10
C VAL A 87 30.85 13.66 3.06
N ALA A 88 31.91 13.57 3.88
CA ALA A 88 32.77 12.40 3.92
C ALA A 88 32.02 11.18 4.44
N ARG A 89 31.27 11.37 5.53
CA ARG A 89 30.47 10.31 6.14
C ARG A 89 29.24 9.96 5.29
N LEU A 90 28.66 10.93 4.61
CA LEU A 90 27.57 10.71 3.64
C LEU A 90 28.01 9.76 2.51
N ARG A 91 29.23 9.97 1.96
CA ARG A 91 29.85 9.09 0.96
C ARG A 91 30.08 7.67 1.49
N GLU A 92 30.52 7.53 2.74
CA GLU A 92 30.67 6.23 3.39
C GLU A 92 29.33 5.52 3.56
N VAL A 93 28.29 6.22 4.00
CA VAL A 93 26.94 5.68 4.18
C VAL A 93 26.36 5.21 2.84
N PHE A 94 26.47 6.02 1.77
CA PHE A 94 26.03 5.63 0.43
C PHE A 94 26.79 4.41 -0.08
N SER A 95 28.12 4.42 0.02
CA SER A 95 28.98 3.29 -0.36
C SER A 95 28.60 1.99 0.38
N MET A 96 28.42 2.07 1.70
CA MET A 96 27.97 0.92 2.50
C MET A 96 26.58 0.46 2.12
N SER A 97 25.67 1.38 1.76
CA SER A 97 24.32 1.03 1.28
C SER A 97 24.38 0.18 0.01
N ILE A 98 25.23 0.54 -0.95
CA ILE A 98 25.46 -0.26 -2.17
C ILE A 98 26.00 -1.65 -1.82
N ILE A 99 27.01 -1.72 -0.94
CA ILE A 99 27.63 -3.01 -0.54
C ILE A 99 26.62 -3.90 0.17
N VAL A 100 25.84 -3.36 1.12
CA VAL A 100 24.79 -4.12 1.85
C VAL A 100 23.74 -4.66 0.88
N ILE A 101 23.31 -3.84 -0.08
CA ILE A 101 22.33 -4.24 -1.08
C ILE A 101 22.90 -5.30 -2.04
N LEU A 102 24.15 -5.18 -2.47
CA LEU A 102 24.81 -6.20 -3.31
C LEU A 102 24.94 -7.54 -2.58
N LEU A 103 25.36 -7.52 -1.31
CA LEU A 103 25.44 -8.73 -0.49
C LEU A 103 24.06 -9.36 -0.29
N LEU A 104 23.03 -8.55 -0.01
CA LEU A 104 21.67 -9.04 0.11
C LEU A 104 21.16 -9.62 -1.21
N ALA A 105 21.42 -8.94 -2.34
CA ALA A 105 21.04 -9.43 -3.66
C ALA A 105 21.68 -10.79 -3.97
N ALA A 106 22.96 -10.97 -3.63
CA ALA A 106 23.67 -12.24 -3.79
C ALA A 106 23.06 -13.35 -2.90
N VAL A 107 22.80 -13.05 -1.62
CA VAL A 107 22.17 -14.01 -0.69
C VAL A 107 20.77 -14.39 -1.17
N VAL A 108 19.96 -13.42 -1.56
CA VAL A 108 18.59 -13.69 -2.08
C VAL A 108 18.67 -14.53 -3.34
N PHE A 109 19.57 -14.22 -4.28
CA PHE A 109 19.72 -15.00 -5.50
C PHE A 109 20.10 -16.46 -5.21
N VAL A 110 21.14 -16.68 -4.38
CA VAL A 110 21.64 -18.03 -4.05
C VAL A 110 20.57 -18.88 -3.34
N ILE A 111 19.71 -18.26 -2.53
CA ILE A 111 18.66 -19.00 -1.81
C ILE A 111 17.38 -19.11 -2.65
N ALA A 112 16.93 -18.01 -3.25
CA ALA A 112 15.63 -17.97 -3.93
C ALA A 112 15.66 -18.72 -5.27
N GLU A 113 16.76 -18.68 -6.04
CA GLU A 113 16.81 -19.33 -7.35
C GLU A 113 16.59 -20.85 -7.25
N PRO A 114 17.37 -21.64 -6.49
CA PRO A 114 17.16 -23.09 -6.42
C PRO A 114 15.86 -23.45 -5.71
N SER A 115 15.52 -22.75 -4.61
CA SER A 115 14.28 -23.04 -3.86
C SER A 115 13.02 -22.69 -4.64
N GLY A 116 13.04 -21.58 -5.38
CA GLY A 116 11.88 -21.15 -6.17
C GLY A 116 11.68 -21.98 -7.43
N VAL A 117 12.75 -22.35 -8.13
CA VAL A 117 12.66 -23.28 -9.28
C VAL A 117 12.11 -24.62 -8.84
N TRP A 118 12.60 -25.16 -7.70
CA TRP A 118 12.05 -26.38 -7.13
C TRP A 118 10.57 -26.24 -6.75
N TYR A 119 10.20 -25.15 -6.10
CA TYR A 119 8.82 -24.89 -5.67
C TYR A 119 7.86 -24.78 -6.86
N VAL A 120 8.23 -24.01 -7.89
CA VAL A 120 7.43 -23.84 -9.10
C VAL A 120 7.25 -25.16 -9.85
N GLY A 121 8.28 -26.01 -9.86
CA GLY A 121 8.24 -27.28 -10.59
C GLY A 121 7.54 -28.43 -9.85
N ASN A 122 7.48 -28.40 -8.50
CA ASN A 122 7.08 -29.58 -7.72
C ASN A 122 5.91 -29.31 -6.75
N VAL A 123 5.66 -28.05 -6.37
CA VAL A 123 4.67 -27.72 -5.33
C VAL A 123 3.49 -26.94 -5.88
N MET A 124 3.75 -26.06 -6.86
CA MET A 124 2.66 -25.28 -7.47
C MET A 124 1.76 -26.16 -8.32
N ASN A 125 0.45 -25.96 -8.16
CA ASN A 125 -0.54 -26.59 -9.02
C ASN A 125 -0.66 -25.83 -10.34
N LEU A 126 0.11 -26.24 -11.34
CA LEU A 126 0.22 -25.62 -12.65
C LEU A 126 -0.20 -26.60 -13.75
N PRO A 127 -0.82 -26.11 -14.84
CA PRO A 127 -1.00 -26.93 -16.04
C PRO A 127 0.36 -27.44 -16.54
N PRO A 128 0.52 -28.74 -16.87
CA PRO A 128 1.82 -29.31 -17.25
C PRO A 128 2.49 -28.57 -18.41
N GLU A 129 1.70 -28.07 -19.37
CA GLU A 129 2.16 -27.32 -20.54
C GLU A 129 2.72 -25.93 -20.20
N ARG A 130 2.39 -25.39 -19.02
CA ARG A 130 2.77 -24.03 -18.58
C ARG A 130 3.90 -24.01 -17.54
N VAL A 131 4.37 -25.16 -17.06
CA VAL A 131 5.44 -25.25 -16.03
C VAL A 131 6.74 -24.60 -16.51
N GLU A 132 7.12 -24.80 -17.78
CA GLU A 132 8.31 -24.15 -18.35
C GLU A 132 8.15 -22.62 -18.39
N ALA A 133 6.98 -22.12 -18.84
CA ALA A 133 6.70 -20.69 -18.85
C ALA A 133 6.71 -20.10 -17.43
N ALA A 134 6.17 -20.81 -16.44
CA ALA A 134 6.19 -20.40 -15.04
C ALA A 134 7.62 -20.30 -14.47
N ARG A 135 8.53 -21.22 -14.86
CA ARG A 135 9.97 -21.13 -14.49
C ARG A 135 10.63 -19.88 -15.10
N TRP A 136 10.33 -19.57 -16.37
CA TRP A 136 10.78 -18.33 -17.01
C TRP A 136 10.28 -17.10 -16.27
N VAL A 137 8.99 -17.07 -15.93
CA VAL A 137 8.39 -15.98 -15.14
C VAL A 137 9.09 -15.83 -13.80
N PHE A 138 9.39 -16.95 -13.12
CA PHE A 138 10.09 -16.92 -11.83
C PHE A 138 11.48 -16.29 -11.97
N GLN A 139 12.28 -16.76 -12.92
CA GLN A 139 13.65 -16.27 -13.13
C GLN A 139 13.66 -14.78 -13.48
N PHE A 140 12.85 -14.33 -14.44
CA PHE A 140 12.80 -12.93 -14.81
C PHE A 140 12.17 -12.05 -13.73
N SER A 141 11.21 -12.55 -12.95
CA SER A 141 10.68 -11.84 -11.78
C SER A 141 11.75 -11.69 -10.69
N LEU A 142 12.55 -12.72 -10.42
CA LEU A 142 13.66 -12.66 -9.48
C LEU A 142 14.72 -11.66 -9.95
N LEU A 143 15.12 -11.69 -11.22
CA LEU A 143 16.05 -10.71 -11.80
C LEU A 143 15.51 -9.29 -11.72
N THR A 144 14.21 -9.09 -12.02
CA THR A 144 13.51 -7.81 -11.85
C THR A 144 13.59 -7.30 -10.42
N PHE A 145 13.34 -8.19 -9.45
CA PHE A 145 13.45 -7.87 -8.03
C PHE A 145 14.88 -7.45 -7.65
N LEU A 146 15.90 -8.18 -8.11
CA LEU A 146 17.31 -7.84 -7.85
C LEU A 146 17.70 -6.47 -8.43
N VAL A 147 17.25 -6.15 -9.64
CA VAL A 147 17.46 -4.83 -10.25
C VAL A 147 16.77 -3.73 -9.45
N ASN A 148 15.54 -3.97 -9.00
CA ASN A 148 14.81 -3.03 -8.14
C ASN A 148 15.48 -2.86 -6.78
N LEU A 149 16.03 -3.93 -6.20
CA LEU A 149 16.80 -3.89 -4.97
C LEU A 149 18.05 -3.00 -5.12
N LEU A 150 18.77 -3.12 -6.23
CA LEU A 150 19.91 -2.26 -6.57
C LEU A 150 19.54 -0.77 -6.77
N SER A 151 18.26 -0.47 -6.96
CA SER A 151 17.75 0.91 -7.09
C SER A 151 17.50 1.58 -5.74
N VAL A 152 17.39 0.81 -4.64
CA VAL A 152 17.04 1.29 -3.30
C VAL A 152 17.96 2.42 -2.80
N PRO A 153 19.32 2.32 -2.86
CA PRO A 153 20.19 3.38 -2.38
C PRO A 153 19.99 4.71 -3.13
N TYR A 154 19.79 4.64 -4.45
CA TYR A 154 19.57 5.84 -5.30
C TYR A 154 18.23 6.49 -4.99
N ASN A 155 17.18 5.69 -4.83
CA ASN A 155 15.86 6.18 -4.44
C ASN A 155 15.92 6.85 -3.04
N ALA A 156 16.58 6.20 -2.07
CA ALA A 156 16.78 6.75 -0.73
C ALA A 156 17.54 8.09 -0.76
N THR A 157 18.54 8.24 -1.63
CA THR A 157 19.29 9.49 -1.83
C THR A 157 18.38 10.61 -2.36
N ILE A 158 17.56 10.34 -3.39
CA ILE A 158 16.62 11.32 -3.94
C ILE A 158 15.65 11.82 -2.87
N ILE A 159 15.14 10.90 -2.03
CA ILE A 159 14.24 11.22 -0.92
C ILE A 159 14.96 12.03 0.16
N ALA A 160 16.19 11.65 0.53
CA ALA A 160 16.99 12.35 1.54
C ALA A 160 17.30 13.79 1.13
N HIS A 161 17.56 14.03 -0.16
CA HIS A 161 17.74 15.37 -0.75
C HIS A 161 16.43 16.11 -1.03
N GLU A 162 15.27 15.58 -0.61
CA GLU A 162 13.93 16.16 -0.79
C GLU A 162 13.56 16.44 -2.27
N LYS A 163 14.19 15.75 -3.23
CA LYS A 163 13.90 15.90 -4.66
C LYS A 163 12.67 15.10 -5.08
N MET A 164 11.52 15.38 -4.43
CA MET A 164 10.27 14.64 -4.64
C MET A 164 9.73 14.72 -6.08
N SER A 165 10.03 15.80 -6.82
CA SER A 165 9.65 15.91 -8.23
C SER A 165 10.36 14.88 -9.11
N ALA A 166 11.68 14.66 -8.89
CA ALA A 166 12.42 13.64 -9.61
C ALA A 166 11.90 12.24 -9.34
N TYR A 167 11.63 11.93 -8.06
CA TYR A 167 10.97 10.68 -7.67
C TYR A 167 9.62 10.50 -8.38
N ALA A 168 8.84 11.58 -8.49
CA ALA A 168 7.56 11.56 -9.19
C ALA A 168 7.71 11.25 -10.69
N TYR A 169 8.64 11.93 -11.38
CA TYR A 169 8.86 11.70 -12.81
C TYR A 169 9.37 10.29 -13.12
N ILE A 170 10.29 9.75 -12.31
CA ILE A 170 10.79 8.38 -12.50
C ILE A 170 9.66 7.36 -12.23
N SER A 171 8.81 7.60 -11.25
CA SER A 171 7.64 6.73 -11.00
C SER A 171 6.63 6.77 -12.16
N ILE A 172 6.43 7.93 -12.81
CA ILE A 172 5.56 8.06 -13.99
C ILE A 172 6.20 7.31 -15.18
N LEU A 173 7.51 7.46 -15.39
CA LEU A 173 8.23 6.71 -16.41
C LEU A 173 8.04 5.21 -16.24
N GLU A 174 8.20 4.69 -15.00
CA GLU A 174 7.94 3.28 -14.68
C GLU A 174 6.51 2.87 -15.03
N GLY A 175 5.51 3.68 -14.67
CA GLY A 175 4.10 3.43 -15.02
C GLY A 175 3.87 3.38 -16.53
N VAL A 176 4.45 4.32 -17.28
CA VAL A 176 4.36 4.37 -18.75
C VAL A 176 5.05 3.16 -19.39
N LEU A 177 6.23 2.78 -18.91
CA LEU A 177 6.94 1.58 -19.38
C LEU A 177 6.10 0.32 -19.16
N ASN A 178 5.51 0.16 -17.98
CA ASN A 178 4.66 -0.98 -17.68
C ASN A 178 3.41 -1.04 -18.58
N LEU A 179 2.82 0.12 -18.89
CA LEU A 179 1.73 0.21 -19.86
C LEU A 179 2.19 -0.16 -21.28
N THR A 180 3.36 0.35 -21.68
CA THR A 180 3.96 0.01 -22.99
C THR A 180 4.20 -1.50 -23.11
N VAL A 181 4.74 -2.13 -22.07
CA VAL A 181 4.91 -3.59 -22.01
C VAL A 181 3.57 -4.31 -22.19
N ALA A 182 2.52 -3.86 -21.48
CA ALA A 182 1.18 -4.45 -21.60
C ALA A 182 0.60 -4.33 -23.01
N LEU A 183 0.85 -3.23 -23.71
CA LEU A 183 0.40 -3.05 -25.09
C LEU A 183 1.21 -3.91 -26.09
N LEU A 184 2.52 -4.04 -25.88
CA LEU A 184 3.39 -4.85 -26.73
C LEU A 184 3.03 -6.33 -26.71
N ILE A 185 2.65 -6.89 -25.55
CA ILE A 185 2.27 -8.30 -25.46
C ILE A 185 0.97 -8.64 -26.22
N MET A 186 0.09 -7.66 -26.46
CA MET A 186 -1.13 -7.89 -27.24
C MET A 186 -0.85 -8.29 -28.70
N HIS A 187 0.25 -7.76 -29.25
CA HIS A 187 0.63 -7.96 -30.65
C HIS A 187 1.74 -9.01 -30.81
N SER A 188 2.15 -9.68 -29.72
CA SER A 188 3.21 -10.67 -29.75
C SER A 188 2.76 -11.98 -30.41
N THR A 189 3.61 -12.51 -31.28
CA THR A 189 3.50 -13.86 -31.85
C THR A 189 4.19 -14.93 -31.01
N PHE A 190 5.02 -14.52 -30.05
CA PHE A 190 5.69 -15.39 -29.09
C PHE A 190 4.77 -15.76 -27.93
N ASP A 191 5.22 -16.73 -27.09
CA ASP A 191 4.55 -17.02 -25.82
C ASP A 191 4.46 -15.73 -24.98
N ARG A 192 3.22 -15.23 -24.84
CA ARG A 192 2.94 -13.92 -24.23
C ARG A 192 3.40 -13.83 -22.79
N LEU A 193 3.32 -14.92 -22.03
CA LEU A 193 3.73 -14.96 -20.64
C LEU A 193 5.25 -14.85 -20.50
N LYS A 194 6.03 -15.59 -21.29
CA LYS A 194 7.49 -15.50 -21.33
C LYS A 194 7.92 -14.09 -21.78
N TYR A 195 7.31 -13.59 -22.87
CA TYR A 195 7.64 -12.27 -23.42
C TYR A 195 7.33 -11.15 -22.43
N PHE A 196 6.20 -11.23 -21.72
CA PHE A 196 5.83 -10.28 -20.68
C PHE A 196 6.87 -10.20 -19.56
N SER A 197 7.32 -11.35 -19.06
CA SER A 197 8.31 -11.39 -17.98
C SER A 197 9.66 -10.77 -18.40
N VAL A 198 10.12 -11.02 -19.61
CA VAL A 198 11.34 -10.42 -20.16
C VAL A 198 11.21 -8.90 -20.30
N LEU A 199 10.10 -8.41 -20.85
CA LEU A 199 9.87 -6.98 -21.02
C LEU A 199 9.76 -6.26 -19.68
N MET A 200 9.16 -6.87 -18.67
CA MET A 200 9.11 -6.33 -17.29
C MET A 200 10.50 -6.19 -16.69
N PHE A 201 11.36 -7.18 -16.91
CA PHE A 201 12.77 -7.09 -16.52
C PHE A 201 13.50 -5.93 -17.24
N LEU A 202 13.35 -5.80 -18.55
CA LEU A 202 13.95 -4.70 -19.31
C LEU A 202 13.44 -3.33 -18.83
N SER A 203 12.15 -3.22 -18.54
CA SER A 203 11.56 -2.01 -17.94
C SER A 203 12.24 -1.65 -16.61
N ALA A 204 12.44 -2.62 -15.71
CA ALA A 204 13.14 -2.40 -14.45
C ALA A 204 14.60 -1.96 -14.64
N VAL A 205 15.29 -2.53 -15.62
CA VAL A 205 16.66 -2.12 -15.99
C VAL A 205 16.70 -0.67 -16.45
N VAL A 206 15.78 -0.23 -17.31
CA VAL A 206 15.67 1.16 -17.76
C VAL A 206 15.45 2.11 -16.59
N VAL A 207 14.50 1.77 -15.69
CA VAL A 207 14.21 2.57 -14.48
C VAL A 207 15.45 2.65 -13.58
N ARG A 208 16.16 1.53 -13.40
CA ARG A 208 17.40 1.49 -12.61
C ARG A 208 18.48 2.44 -13.19
N PHE A 209 18.68 2.40 -14.51
CA PHE A 209 19.62 3.31 -15.15
C PHE A 209 19.21 4.77 -15.02
N THR A 210 17.91 5.07 -15.10
CA THR A 210 17.37 6.42 -14.89
C THR A 210 17.66 6.92 -13.48
N TYR A 211 17.46 6.10 -12.44
CA TYR A 211 17.85 6.43 -11.07
C TYR A 211 19.33 6.71 -10.94
N ALA A 212 20.19 5.85 -11.51
CA ALA A 212 21.64 6.03 -11.47
C ALA A 212 22.09 7.30 -12.19
N ALA A 213 21.55 7.56 -13.39
CA ALA A 213 21.86 8.75 -14.19
C ALA A 213 21.46 10.04 -13.45
N TYR A 214 20.27 10.04 -12.84
CA TYR A 214 19.83 11.20 -12.05
C TYR A 214 20.72 11.44 -10.84
N CYS A 215 21.11 10.39 -10.11
CA CYS A 215 21.90 10.50 -8.88
C CYS A 215 23.38 10.87 -9.13
N ARG A 216 23.88 10.85 -10.38
CA ARG A 216 25.22 11.38 -10.70
C ARG A 216 25.41 12.86 -10.33
N ARG A 217 24.33 13.58 -10.07
CA ARG A 217 24.34 14.99 -9.62
C ARG A 217 24.77 15.16 -8.15
N PHE A 218 24.72 14.08 -7.38
CA PHE A 218 25.03 14.09 -5.95
C PHE A 218 26.45 13.57 -5.73
N ASP A 219 27.23 14.32 -4.97
CA ASP A 219 28.65 14.05 -4.74
C ASP A 219 28.93 12.68 -4.11
N GLU A 220 28.01 12.19 -3.30
CA GLU A 220 28.12 10.88 -2.67
C GLU A 220 27.97 9.71 -3.63
N CYS A 221 27.28 9.89 -4.75
CA CYS A 221 26.98 8.82 -5.70
C CYS A 221 28.09 8.49 -6.70
N GLY A 222 29.14 9.33 -6.79
CA GLY A 222 30.23 9.22 -7.77
C GLY A 222 31.52 8.58 -7.25
N HIS A 223 31.58 8.10 -6.01
CA HIS A 223 32.82 7.71 -5.36
C HIS A 223 33.03 6.19 -5.30
N LYS A 224 34.31 5.80 -5.09
CA LYS A 224 34.72 4.39 -4.92
C LYS A 224 34.05 3.79 -3.69
N LEU A 225 33.68 2.52 -3.78
CA LEU A 225 33.09 1.77 -2.67
C LEU A 225 34.09 1.68 -1.51
N ARG A 226 33.62 2.03 -0.30
CA ARG A 226 34.41 1.97 0.93
C ARG A 226 33.69 1.08 1.95
N TRP A 227 34.42 0.16 2.57
CA TRP A 227 33.90 -0.71 3.61
C TRP A 227 34.00 -0.04 4.98
N ASN A 228 32.89 -0.02 5.75
CA ASN A 228 32.85 0.41 7.13
C ASN A 228 32.04 -0.57 7.98
N LYS A 229 32.73 -1.39 8.79
CA LYS A 229 32.13 -2.46 9.61
C LYS A 229 31.09 -1.93 10.61
N ARG A 230 31.27 -0.72 11.16
CA ARG A 230 30.34 -0.12 12.13
C ARG A 230 29.00 0.23 11.47
N ILE A 231 29.04 0.89 10.30
CA ILE A 231 27.85 1.27 9.54
C ILE A 231 27.13 0.00 9.06
N PHE A 232 27.88 -0.99 8.55
CA PHE A 232 27.33 -2.29 8.16
C PHE A 232 26.50 -2.94 9.27
N ARG A 233 27.10 -3.08 10.48
CA ARG A 233 26.40 -3.70 11.61
C ARG A 233 25.16 -2.92 12.04
N GLN A 234 25.19 -1.60 12.01
CA GLN A 234 24.05 -0.75 12.34
C GLN A 234 22.91 -0.91 11.32
N MET A 235 23.23 -0.89 10.02
CA MET A 235 22.22 -1.09 8.95
C MET A 235 21.59 -2.47 9.01
N LEU A 236 22.40 -3.52 9.19
CA LEU A 236 21.92 -4.89 9.24
C LEU A 236 21.06 -5.16 10.48
N SER A 237 21.45 -4.65 11.64
CA SER A 237 20.67 -4.76 12.87
C SER A 237 19.30 -4.08 12.73
N PHE A 238 19.25 -2.86 12.19
CA PHE A 238 18.00 -2.14 11.97
C PHE A 238 17.10 -2.88 10.96
N ALA A 239 17.66 -3.36 9.85
CA ALA A 239 16.94 -4.10 8.83
C ALA A 239 16.37 -5.42 9.39
N GLY A 240 17.12 -6.15 10.22
CA GLY A 240 16.70 -7.40 10.84
C GLY A 240 15.49 -7.24 11.75
N TRP A 241 15.49 -6.23 12.61
CA TRP A 241 14.33 -5.93 13.46
C TRP A 241 13.09 -5.51 12.65
N SER A 242 13.28 -4.70 11.61
CA SER A 242 12.18 -4.30 10.72
C SER A 242 11.62 -5.49 9.94
N PHE A 243 12.47 -6.43 9.54
CA PHE A 243 12.05 -7.65 8.86
C PHE A 243 11.15 -8.53 9.73
N LEU A 244 11.53 -8.76 10.98
CA LEU A 244 10.71 -9.54 11.92
C LEU A 244 9.32 -8.91 12.13
N GLY A 245 9.26 -7.57 12.26
CA GLY A 245 7.99 -6.86 12.45
C GLY A 245 7.03 -6.96 11.26
N ASN A 246 7.54 -7.07 10.04
CA ASN A 246 6.73 -7.13 8.81
C ASN A 246 6.47 -8.56 8.31
N GLY A 247 7.18 -9.56 8.84
CA GLY A 247 7.14 -10.95 8.35
C GLY A 247 5.74 -11.58 8.41
N ALA A 248 5.02 -11.41 9.51
CA ALA A 248 3.68 -11.96 9.66
C ALA A 248 2.68 -11.35 8.66
N TYR A 249 2.77 -10.04 8.39
CA TYR A 249 1.94 -9.41 7.37
C TYR A 249 2.18 -10.02 5.98
N MET A 250 3.45 -10.28 5.66
CA MET A 250 3.80 -10.89 4.38
C MET A 250 3.35 -12.36 4.27
N LEU A 251 3.49 -13.15 5.34
CA LEU A 251 2.96 -14.51 5.38
C LEU A 251 1.45 -14.53 5.15
N ASN A 252 0.72 -13.59 5.73
CA ASN A 252 -0.71 -13.48 5.49
C ASN A 252 -1.01 -13.14 4.03
N THR A 253 -0.32 -12.15 3.46
CA THR A 253 -0.64 -11.69 2.10
C THR A 253 -0.17 -12.69 1.05
N GLN A 254 1.10 -13.04 1.04
CA GLN A 254 1.67 -13.90 0.02
C GLN A 254 1.52 -15.38 0.35
N GLY A 255 1.58 -15.76 1.64
CA GLY A 255 1.34 -17.14 2.07
C GLY A 255 -0.07 -17.62 1.70
N VAL A 256 -1.10 -16.82 1.97
CA VAL A 256 -2.47 -17.16 1.55
C VAL A 256 -2.60 -17.23 0.02
N ASN A 257 -1.85 -16.40 -0.73
CA ASN A 257 -1.79 -16.48 -2.18
C ASN A 257 -1.24 -17.84 -2.65
N GLN A 258 -0.20 -18.35 -1.98
CA GLN A 258 0.35 -19.67 -2.29
C GLN A 258 -0.59 -20.81 -1.85
N LEU A 259 -1.26 -20.68 -0.71
CA LEU A 259 -2.28 -21.67 -0.30
C LEU A 259 -3.40 -21.78 -1.33
N LEU A 260 -3.90 -20.65 -1.85
CA LEU A 260 -4.92 -20.67 -2.91
C LEU A 260 -4.42 -21.40 -4.17
N ASN A 261 -3.16 -21.21 -4.56
CA ASN A 261 -2.56 -21.94 -5.67
C ASN A 261 -2.49 -23.44 -5.41
N VAL A 262 -1.91 -23.83 -4.28
CA VAL A 262 -1.65 -25.24 -3.95
C VAL A 262 -2.95 -26.05 -3.83
N PHE A 263 -4.01 -25.46 -3.24
CA PHE A 263 -5.27 -26.19 -3.00
C PHE A 263 -6.28 -26.08 -4.15
N PHE A 264 -6.26 -24.98 -4.90
CA PHE A 264 -7.33 -24.69 -5.86
C PHE A 264 -6.83 -24.34 -7.27
N GLY A 265 -5.51 -24.16 -7.46
CA GLY A 265 -4.92 -23.86 -8.76
C GLY A 265 -4.81 -22.37 -9.07
N VAL A 266 -4.29 -22.07 -10.28
CA VAL A 266 -3.86 -20.73 -10.68
C VAL A 266 -4.97 -19.76 -11.01
N SER A 267 -6.16 -20.23 -11.39
CA SER A 267 -7.28 -19.34 -11.75
C SER A 267 -7.74 -18.50 -10.57
N LEU A 268 -7.69 -19.04 -9.34
CA LEU A 268 -8.00 -18.27 -8.13
C LEU A 268 -6.91 -17.23 -7.80
N ASN A 269 -5.66 -17.45 -8.21
CA ASN A 269 -4.64 -16.42 -8.10
C ASN A 269 -4.94 -15.22 -9.01
N ALA A 270 -5.57 -15.42 -10.19
CA ALA A 270 -6.03 -14.32 -11.02
C ALA A 270 -7.09 -13.47 -10.32
N ALA A 271 -8.09 -14.12 -9.69
CA ALA A 271 -9.10 -13.43 -8.88
C ALA A 271 -8.48 -12.63 -7.73
N ARG A 272 -7.47 -13.21 -7.06
CA ARG A 272 -6.73 -12.55 -5.99
C ARG A 272 -5.91 -11.35 -6.49
N GLU A 273 -5.28 -11.45 -7.67
CA GLU A 273 -4.56 -10.32 -8.27
C GLU A 273 -5.50 -9.15 -8.58
N VAL A 274 -6.69 -9.42 -9.14
CA VAL A 274 -7.74 -8.41 -9.34
C VAL A 274 -8.11 -7.74 -8.02
N MET A 275 -8.39 -8.54 -6.98
CA MET A 275 -8.69 -8.05 -5.64
C MET A 275 -7.55 -7.16 -5.11
N SER A 276 -6.31 -7.62 -5.20
CA SER A 276 -5.12 -6.90 -4.70
C SER A 276 -4.93 -5.54 -5.37
N LYS A 277 -5.24 -5.43 -6.68
CA LYS A 277 -5.20 -4.15 -7.40
C LYS A 277 -6.25 -3.16 -6.89
N VAL A 278 -7.48 -3.63 -6.65
CA VAL A 278 -8.55 -2.79 -6.08
C VAL A 278 -8.18 -2.35 -4.68
N GLU A 279 -7.81 -3.29 -3.80
CA GLU A 279 -7.44 -3.02 -2.40
C GLU A 279 -6.28 -2.02 -2.30
N THR A 280 -5.20 -2.24 -3.06
CA THR A 280 -4.04 -1.34 -3.07
C THR A 280 -4.42 0.05 -3.55
N SER A 281 -5.26 0.17 -4.59
CA SER A 281 -5.71 1.45 -5.12
C SER A 281 -6.49 2.24 -4.08
N VAL A 282 -7.40 1.59 -3.38
CA VAL A 282 -8.26 2.22 -2.35
C VAL A 282 -7.44 2.58 -1.10
N ASN A 283 -6.54 1.71 -0.66
CA ASN A 283 -5.70 1.96 0.52
C ASN A 283 -4.71 3.13 0.34
N ARG A 284 -4.29 3.45 -0.88
CA ARG A 284 -3.42 4.61 -1.14
C ARG A 284 -4.02 5.94 -0.69
N PHE A 285 -5.35 6.11 -0.81
CA PHE A 285 -6.03 7.32 -0.33
C PHE A 285 -5.91 7.49 1.18
N VAL A 286 -6.14 6.41 1.91
CA VAL A 286 -6.05 6.40 3.38
C VAL A 286 -4.63 6.65 3.84
N THR A 287 -3.65 5.98 3.23
CA THR A 287 -2.24 6.11 3.61
C THR A 287 -1.76 7.56 3.46
N ASN A 288 -2.13 8.26 2.38
CA ASN A 288 -1.78 9.66 2.19
C ASN A 288 -2.39 10.58 3.26
N PHE A 289 -3.65 10.34 3.63
CA PHE A 289 -4.32 11.09 4.68
C PHE A 289 -3.65 10.89 6.05
N ILE A 290 -3.36 9.64 6.40
CA ILE A 290 -2.71 9.29 7.67
C ILE A 290 -1.30 9.86 7.77
N THR A 291 -0.54 9.84 6.67
CA THR A 291 0.80 10.43 6.61
C THR A 291 0.80 11.92 6.97
N ALA A 292 -0.27 12.65 6.68
CA ALA A 292 -0.41 14.06 7.07
C ALA A 292 -0.72 14.26 8.56
N ILE A 293 -1.38 13.30 9.22
CA ILE A 293 -1.77 13.39 10.64
C ILE A 293 -0.67 12.88 11.58
N ASN A 294 0.09 11.88 11.16
CA ASN A 294 1.11 11.23 11.99
C ASN A 294 2.10 12.20 12.66
N PRO A 295 2.67 13.23 11.98
CA PRO A 295 3.58 14.16 12.63
C PRO A 295 2.91 14.98 13.75
N GLN A 296 1.61 15.28 13.61
CA GLN A 296 0.88 16.04 14.64
C GLN A 296 0.64 15.20 15.89
N ILE A 297 0.33 13.90 15.74
CA ILE A 297 0.20 12.95 16.85
C ILE A 297 1.54 12.87 17.61
N MET A 298 2.66 12.72 16.89
CA MET A 298 3.99 12.63 17.48
C MET A 298 4.39 13.93 18.21
N LYS A 299 4.14 15.10 17.59
CA LYS A 299 4.44 16.40 18.21
C LYS A 299 3.62 16.64 19.47
N SER A 300 2.32 16.27 19.46
CA SER A 300 1.43 16.44 20.62
C SER A 300 1.88 15.56 21.79
N TYR A 301 2.32 14.32 21.52
CA TYR A 301 2.90 13.43 22.52
C TYR A 301 4.18 14.02 23.11
N ALA A 302 5.11 14.47 22.27
CA ALA A 302 6.38 15.06 22.69
C ALA A 302 6.21 16.35 23.53
N ALA A 303 5.16 17.12 23.25
CA ALA A 303 4.78 18.32 23.99
C ALA A 303 4.03 18.03 25.32
N GLY A 304 3.76 16.75 25.66
CA GLY A 304 3.00 16.36 26.84
C GLY A 304 1.49 16.64 26.75
N ASN A 305 0.98 17.06 25.59
CA ASN A 305 -0.43 17.35 25.38
C ASN A 305 -1.20 16.08 24.99
N TYR A 306 -1.36 15.17 25.96
CA TYR A 306 -1.94 13.85 25.74
C TYR A 306 -3.43 13.91 25.36
N GLU A 307 -4.21 14.80 25.95
CA GLU A 307 -5.62 14.94 25.66
C GLU A 307 -5.87 15.32 24.18
N TYR A 308 -5.14 16.31 23.71
CA TYR A 308 -5.19 16.69 22.30
C TYR A 308 -4.73 15.56 21.36
N MET A 309 -3.69 14.81 21.75
CA MET A 309 -3.23 13.64 21.02
C MET A 309 -4.32 12.56 20.93
N TYR A 310 -5.05 12.28 22.02
CA TYR A 310 -6.16 11.30 22.00
C TYR A 310 -7.23 11.69 21.01
N HIS A 311 -7.62 12.96 21.01
CA HIS A 311 -8.58 13.48 20.02
C HIS A 311 -8.05 13.41 18.58
N LEU A 312 -6.75 13.65 18.35
CA LEU A 312 -6.13 13.46 17.03
C LEU A 312 -6.18 12.02 16.57
N VAL A 313 -5.90 11.05 17.47
CA VAL A 313 -5.99 9.62 17.18
C VAL A 313 -7.41 9.23 16.82
N CYS A 314 -8.42 9.65 17.59
CA CYS A 314 -9.82 9.37 17.32
C CYS A 314 -10.30 10.01 16.01
N ARG A 315 -10.01 11.29 15.79
CA ARG A 315 -10.37 12.00 14.55
C ARG A 315 -9.68 11.40 13.34
N GLY A 316 -8.40 11.07 13.45
CA GLY A 316 -7.66 10.42 12.37
C GLY A 316 -8.23 9.07 11.99
N ALA A 317 -8.58 8.20 12.95
CA ALA A 317 -9.24 6.93 12.70
C ALA A 317 -10.62 7.12 12.04
N LYS A 318 -11.45 8.00 12.60
CA LYS A 318 -12.80 8.31 12.11
C LYS A 318 -12.78 8.85 10.67
N TYR A 319 -11.96 9.84 10.38
CA TYR A 319 -11.92 10.46 9.06
C TYR A 319 -11.28 9.54 8.01
N SER A 320 -10.28 8.74 8.40
CA SER A 320 -9.72 7.72 7.51
C SER A 320 -10.77 6.70 7.11
N TYR A 321 -11.62 6.27 8.07
CA TYR A 321 -12.73 5.38 7.80
C TYR A 321 -13.76 6.01 6.85
N PHE A 322 -14.18 7.25 7.09
CA PHE A 322 -15.15 7.93 6.22
C PHE A 322 -14.60 8.13 4.81
N LEU A 323 -13.33 8.53 4.68
CA LEU A 323 -12.67 8.67 3.39
C LEU A 323 -12.64 7.35 2.61
N LEU A 324 -12.34 6.25 3.31
CA LEU A 324 -12.34 4.92 2.72
C LEU A 324 -13.76 4.48 2.35
N TRP A 325 -14.74 4.73 3.23
CA TRP A 325 -16.13 4.33 3.05
C TRP A 325 -16.80 4.99 1.85
N ILE A 326 -16.49 6.25 1.55
CA ILE A 326 -16.94 6.94 0.32
C ILE A 326 -16.56 6.14 -0.93
N LEU A 327 -15.37 5.52 -0.94
CA LEU A 327 -14.89 4.73 -2.07
C LEU A 327 -15.41 3.29 -2.03
N VAL A 328 -15.47 2.70 -0.83
CA VAL A 328 -15.81 1.29 -0.63
C VAL A 328 -17.29 1.02 -0.86
N LEU A 329 -18.18 1.92 -0.43
CA LEU A 329 -19.63 1.68 -0.54
C LEU A 329 -20.09 1.41 -1.99
N PRO A 330 -19.81 2.28 -2.98
CA PRO A 330 -20.19 1.99 -4.38
C PRO A 330 -19.46 0.77 -4.94
N LEU A 331 -18.19 0.53 -4.57
CA LEU A 331 -17.42 -0.62 -5.01
C LEU A 331 -18.01 -1.94 -4.50
N VAL A 332 -18.48 -2.00 -3.26
CA VAL A 332 -19.10 -3.21 -2.69
C VAL A 332 -20.47 -3.48 -3.30
N LEU A 333 -21.28 -2.44 -3.47
CA LEU A 333 -22.62 -2.57 -4.03
C LEU A 333 -22.59 -3.01 -5.50
N GLU A 334 -21.81 -2.31 -6.32
CA GLU A 334 -21.72 -2.50 -7.77
C GLU A 334 -20.49 -3.32 -8.20
N ALA A 335 -19.87 -4.10 -7.31
CA ALA A 335 -18.68 -4.89 -7.61
C ALA A 335 -18.82 -5.72 -8.89
N PRO A 336 -19.93 -6.47 -9.15
CA PRO A 336 -20.08 -7.25 -10.37
C PRO A 336 -20.05 -6.38 -11.63
N ALA A 337 -20.74 -5.24 -11.60
CA ALA A 337 -20.84 -4.35 -12.76
C ALA A 337 -19.52 -3.57 -12.97
N ILE A 338 -18.90 -3.07 -11.90
CA ILE A 338 -17.63 -2.34 -11.97
C ILE A 338 -16.52 -3.27 -12.48
N LEU A 339 -16.44 -4.51 -11.98
CA LEU A 339 -15.43 -5.45 -12.45
C LEU A 339 -15.65 -5.85 -13.93
N ARG A 340 -16.91 -6.02 -14.38
CA ARG A 340 -17.21 -6.25 -15.79
C ARG A 340 -16.86 -5.06 -16.69
N LEU A 341 -17.07 -3.83 -16.22
CA LEU A 341 -16.68 -2.61 -16.96
C LEU A 341 -15.17 -2.45 -17.02
N TRP A 342 -14.48 -2.82 -15.95
CA TRP A 342 -13.01 -2.73 -15.89
C TRP A 342 -12.33 -3.87 -16.65
N LEU A 343 -12.80 -5.13 -16.45
CA LEU A 343 -12.21 -6.34 -17.02
C LEU A 343 -13.15 -6.90 -18.09
N LYS A 344 -12.61 -7.34 -19.23
CA LYS A 344 -13.39 -8.01 -20.26
C LYS A 344 -13.92 -9.37 -19.76
N ASN A 345 -13.02 -10.12 -19.10
CA ASN A 345 -13.33 -11.39 -18.45
C ASN A 345 -13.06 -11.21 -16.95
N VAL A 346 -14.04 -11.50 -16.12
CA VAL A 346 -13.93 -11.41 -14.65
C VAL A 346 -13.66 -12.81 -14.13
N PRO A 347 -12.45 -13.06 -13.53
CA PRO A 347 -12.16 -14.36 -12.95
C PRO A 347 -13.18 -14.74 -11.87
N GLU A 348 -13.47 -16.02 -11.76
CA GLU A 348 -14.37 -16.57 -10.75
C GLU A 348 -13.91 -16.14 -9.33
N TYR A 349 -14.83 -15.97 -8.40
CA TYR A 349 -14.58 -15.47 -7.02
C TYR A 349 -14.08 -14.02 -6.91
N SER A 350 -13.68 -13.32 -7.98
CA SER A 350 -13.16 -11.94 -7.89
C SER A 350 -14.10 -11.00 -7.14
N VAL A 351 -15.40 -11.10 -7.35
CA VAL A 351 -16.41 -10.25 -6.69
C VAL A 351 -16.41 -10.45 -5.18
N VAL A 352 -16.41 -11.71 -4.74
CA VAL A 352 -16.43 -12.06 -3.30
C VAL A 352 -15.12 -11.64 -2.64
N PHE A 353 -13.98 -11.91 -3.28
CA PHE A 353 -12.66 -11.53 -2.78
C PHE A 353 -12.53 -10.02 -2.65
N VAL A 354 -12.97 -9.24 -3.64
CA VAL A 354 -12.96 -7.77 -3.58
C VAL A 354 -13.84 -7.27 -2.43
N ARG A 355 -15.06 -7.77 -2.27
CA ARG A 355 -15.97 -7.35 -1.19
C ARG A 355 -15.37 -7.61 0.19
N LEU A 356 -14.84 -8.81 0.42
CA LEU A 356 -14.27 -9.19 1.70
C LEU A 356 -12.96 -8.45 2.00
N SER A 357 -12.10 -8.22 1.00
CA SER A 357 -10.87 -7.45 1.19
C SER A 357 -11.15 -5.98 1.51
N LEU A 358 -12.15 -5.37 0.86
CA LEU A 358 -12.57 -4.00 1.17
C LEU A 358 -13.16 -3.88 2.57
N ALA A 359 -13.94 -4.86 3.03
CA ALA A 359 -14.42 -4.92 4.41
C ALA A 359 -13.26 -5.05 5.41
N THR A 360 -12.26 -5.89 5.10
CA THR A 360 -11.03 -6.02 5.90
C THR A 360 -10.22 -4.73 5.93
N ALA A 361 -10.12 -4.02 4.81
CA ALA A 361 -9.43 -2.74 4.71
C ALA A 361 -10.08 -1.66 5.60
N LEU A 362 -11.42 -1.63 5.69
CA LEU A 362 -12.14 -0.76 6.62
C LEU A 362 -11.76 -1.05 8.07
N CYS A 363 -11.71 -2.32 8.47
CA CYS A 363 -11.26 -2.72 9.80
C CYS A 363 -9.81 -2.29 10.07
N ASN A 364 -8.90 -2.53 9.11
CA ASN A 364 -7.49 -2.23 9.28
C ASN A 364 -7.22 -0.73 9.37
N THR A 365 -7.97 0.09 8.65
CA THR A 365 -7.85 1.56 8.63
C THR A 365 -7.95 2.18 10.02
N LEU A 366 -8.81 1.64 10.89
CA LEU A 366 -8.96 2.11 12.27
C LEU A 366 -7.69 1.92 13.13
N GLY A 367 -6.80 1.01 12.73
CA GLY A 367 -5.55 0.72 13.43
C GLY A 367 -4.35 1.61 13.06
N HIS A 368 -4.42 2.38 11.98
CA HIS A 368 -3.25 3.14 11.50
C HIS A 368 -2.82 4.27 12.46
N THR A 369 -3.79 4.99 13.03
CA THR A 369 -3.50 6.06 13.99
C THR A 369 -3.00 5.52 15.34
N PHE A 370 -3.36 4.30 15.71
CA PHE A 370 -2.82 3.62 16.88
C PHE A 370 -1.32 3.37 16.72
N LEU A 371 -0.90 2.91 15.54
CA LEU A 371 0.52 2.71 15.27
C LEU A 371 1.30 4.03 15.36
N ALA A 372 0.74 5.14 14.87
CA ALA A 372 1.36 6.46 14.98
C ALA A 372 1.53 6.90 16.44
N ALA A 373 0.50 6.67 17.28
CA ALA A 373 0.55 6.99 18.71
C ALA A 373 1.58 6.14 19.46
N VAL A 374 1.65 4.84 19.17
CA VAL A 374 2.66 3.94 19.76
C VAL A 374 4.07 4.31 19.31
N ASN A 375 4.27 4.65 18.04
CA ASN A 375 5.57 5.12 17.52
C ASN A 375 6.04 6.40 18.23
N ALA A 376 5.11 7.27 18.64
CA ALA A 376 5.44 8.47 19.40
C ALA A 376 6.03 8.15 20.79
N THR A 377 5.62 7.04 21.42
CA THR A 377 6.17 6.62 22.73
C THR A 377 7.59 6.03 22.63
N GLY A 378 8.02 5.62 21.45
CA GLY A 378 9.28 4.90 21.22
C GLY A 378 9.28 3.42 21.67
N ASN A 379 8.25 2.95 22.35
CA ASN A 379 8.13 1.57 22.84
C ASN A 379 7.09 0.79 22.02
N VAL A 380 7.48 0.32 20.86
CA VAL A 380 6.61 -0.37 19.90
C VAL A 380 6.53 -1.90 20.12
N GLY A 381 7.45 -2.47 20.90
CA GLY A 381 7.65 -3.92 20.98
C GLY A 381 6.38 -4.68 21.36
N ARG A 382 5.76 -4.33 22.49
CA ARG A 382 4.55 -4.98 22.99
C ARG A 382 3.38 -4.90 22.00
N TYR A 383 3.18 -3.72 21.39
CA TYR A 383 2.14 -3.51 20.39
C TYR A 383 2.38 -4.41 19.16
N GLN A 384 3.60 -4.34 18.63
CA GLN A 384 3.96 -5.09 17.42
C GLN A 384 3.88 -6.60 17.63
N THR A 385 4.31 -7.11 18.79
CA THR A 385 4.22 -8.54 19.14
C THR A 385 2.78 -9.05 19.09
N TRP A 386 1.86 -8.37 19.77
CA TRP A 386 0.46 -8.81 19.80
C TRP A 386 -0.23 -8.67 18.44
N VAL A 387 0.04 -7.57 17.72
CA VAL A 387 -0.49 -7.39 16.35
C VAL A 387 0.04 -8.47 15.41
N THR A 388 1.31 -8.86 15.56
CA THR A 388 1.93 -9.93 14.79
C THR A 388 1.35 -11.29 15.12
N ILE A 389 1.17 -11.62 16.42
CA ILE A 389 0.60 -12.89 16.86
C ILE A 389 -0.85 -13.03 16.36
N VAL A 390 -1.70 -12.06 16.66
CA VAL A 390 -3.13 -12.13 16.31
C VAL A 390 -3.31 -12.03 14.79
N GLY A 391 -2.66 -11.05 14.15
CA GLY A 391 -2.72 -10.90 12.70
C GLY A 391 -2.14 -12.10 11.96
N GLY A 392 -1.08 -12.71 12.51
CA GLY A 392 -0.44 -13.91 11.96
C GLY A 392 -1.31 -15.16 11.93
N LEU A 393 -2.41 -15.19 12.68
CA LEU A 393 -3.35 -16.34 12.70
C LEU A 393 -4.04 -16.57 11.35
N VAL A 394 -4.10 -15.57 10.48
CA VAL A 394 -4.78 -15.71 9.16
C VAL A 394 -4.20 -16.87 8.36
N PHE A 395 -2.87 -16.96 8.25
CA PHE A 395 -2.23 -18.00 7.45
C PHE A 395 -2.49 -19.42 8.00
N PRO A 396 -2.20 -19.74 9.28
CA PRO A 396 -2.44 -21.09 9.80
C PRO A 396 -3.91 -21.47 9.84
N LEU A 397 -4.83 -20.53 10.15
CA LEU A 397 -6.26 -20.83 10.13
C LEU A 397 -6.76 -21.10 8.70
N SER A 398 -6.26 -20.36 7.69
CA SER A 398 -6.60 -20.62 6.29
C SER A 398 -6.06 -21.99 5.84
N LEU A 399 -4.83 -22.35 6.25
CA LEU A 399 -4.27 -23.67 5.95
C LEU A 399 -5.10 -24.81 6.54
N VAL A 400 -5.53 -24.68 7.80
CA VAL A 400 -6.39 -25.67 8.45
C VAL A 400 -7.75 -25.75 7.74
N ALA A 401 -8.38 -24.62 7.44
CA ALA A 401 -9.66 -24.57 6.73
C ALA A 401 -9.59 -25.28 5.37
N PHE A 402 -8.54 -25.04 4.59
CA PHE A 402 -8.36 -25.66 3.27
C PHE A 402 -8.07 -27.17 3.37
N LYS A 403 -7.33 -27.61 4.40
CA LYS A 403 -7.16 -29.04 4.69
C LYS A 403 -8.47 -29.74 5.10
N LEU A 404 -9.40 -29.00 5.70
CA LEU A 404 -10.75 -29.49 6.03
C LEU A 404 -11.72 -29.45 4.84
N GLY A 405 -11.27 -29.05 3.64
CA GLY A 405 -12.09 -29.01 2.44
C GLY A 405 -12.99 -27.77 2.31
N CYS A 406 -12.71 -26.68 3.06
CA CYS A 406 -13.49 -25.46 2.94
C CYS A 406 -13.21 -24.75 1.60
N GLU A 407 -14.19 -23.97 1.12
CA GLU A 407 -14.12 -23.20 -0.12
C GLU A 407 -13.05 -22.10 -0.09
N PRO A 408 -12.55 -21.66 -1.27
CA PRO A 408 -11.48 -20.65 -1.38
C PRO A 408 -11.77 -19.32 -0.66
N GLN A 409 -13.04 -18.89 -0.65
CA GLN A 409 -13.47 -17.65 0.00
C GLN A 409 -13.30 -17.67 1.53
N THR A 410 -13.19 -18.86 2.14
CA THR A 410 -13.05 -19.02 3.60
C THR A 410 -11.78 -18.31 4.11
N ALA A 411 -10.69 -18.27 3.35
CA ALA A 411 -9.50 -17.52 3.75
C ALA A 411 -9.79 -16.02 3.94
N PHE A 412 -10.65 -15.44 3.12
CA PHE A 412 -11.00 -14.01 3.20
C PHE A 412 -12.01 -13.72 4.31
N TYR A 413 -12.90 -14.68 4.66
CA TYR A 413 -13.71 -14.60 5.86
C TYR A 413 -12.84 -14.64 7.12
N ILE A 414 -11.85 -15.55 7.17
CA ILE A 414 -10.86 -15.61 8.25
C ILE A 414 -10.08 -14.29 8.34
N TYR A 415 -9.66 -13.76 7.20
CA TYR A 415 -8.97 -12.47 7.13
C TYR A 415 -9.80 -11.35 7.75
N PHE A 416 -11.05 -11.23 7.33
CA PHE A 416 -11.98 -10.24 7.88
C PHE A 416 -12.19 -10.41 9.39
N LEU A 417 -12.45 -11.64 9.86
CA LEU A 417 -12.71 -11.91 11.27
C LEU A 417 -11.49 -11.61 12.16
N VAL A 418 -10.31 -12.04 11.75
CA VAL A 418 -9.06 -11.79 12.48
C VAL A 418 -8.78 -10.28 12.56
N TYR A 419 -8.94 -9.53 11.45
CA TYR A 419 -8.71 -8.08 11.45
C TYR A 419 -9.81 -7.32 12.21
N PHE A 420 -11.03 -7.83 12.24
CA PHE A 420 -12.09 -7.29 13.07
C PHE A 420 -11.75 -7.45 14.57
N VAL A 421 -11.33 -8.64 15.00
CA VAL A 421 -10.86 -8.87 16.38
C VAL A 421 -9.63 -8.01 16.69
N LEU A 422 -8.74 -7.87 15.73
CA LEU A 422 -7.51 -7.08 15.88
C LEU A 422 -7.76 -5.60 16.20
N ILE A 423 -8.91 -5.03 15.81
CA ILE A 423 -9.28 -3.65 16.19
C ILE A 423 -9.34 -3.54 17.72
N PHE A 424 -10.03 -4.48 18.37
CA PHE A 424 -10.20 -4.47 19.82
C PHE A 424 -8.88 -4.76 20.55
N VAL A 425 -8.10 -5.69 20.04
CA VAL A 425 -6.76 -6.00 20.59
C VAL A 425 -5.88 -4.76 20.53
N ARG A 426 -5.81 -4.07 19.38
CA ARG A 426 -5.07 -2.81 19.21
C ARG A 426 -5.56 -1.74 20.17
N LEU A 427 -6.87 -1.56 20.31
CA LEU A 427 -7.46 -0.58 21.23
C LEU A 427 -7.05 -0.86 22.68
N VAL A 428 -7.12 -2.10 23.15
CA VAL A 428 -6.74 -2.48 24.52
C VAL A 428 -5.26 -2.20 24.78
N ILE A 429 -4.39 -2.58 23.85
CA ILE A 429 -2.95 -2.41 24.01
C ILE A 429 -2.56 -0.92 23.98
N VAL A 430 -3.09 -0.16 23.03
CA VAL A 430 -2.78 1.27 22.89
C VAL A 430 -3.31 2.06 24.07
N SER A 431 -4.54 1.77 24.51
CA SER A 431 -5.14 2.38 25.70
C SER A 431 -4.23 2.21 26.94
N GLY A 432 -3.68 1.02 27.16
CA GLY A 432 -2.73 0.78 28.27
C GLY A 432 -1.35 1.42 28.05
N HIS A 433 -0.95 1.67 26.79
CA HIS A 433 0.38 2.18 26.46
C HIS A 433 0.49 3.70 26.59
N ILE A 434 -0.54 4.41 26.11
CA ILE A 434 -0.58 5.88 26.09
C ILE A 434 -1.52 6.48 27.14
N GLY A 435 -2.22 5.65 27.93
CA GLY A 435 -3.18 6.11 28.93
C GLY A 435 -4.51 6.62 28.36
N MET A 436 -4.83 6.34 27.08
CA MET A 436 -6.07 6.79 26.44
C MET A 436 -7.28 6.02 26.99
N PRO A 437 -8.36 6.68 27.44
CA PRO A 437 -9.59 6.01 27.85
C PRO A 437 -10.22 5.24 26.68
N LYS A 438 -10.50 3.94 26.85
CA LYS A 438 -11.17 3.11 25.82
C LYS A 438 -12.54 3.68 25.45
N SER A 439 -13.28 4.19 26.44
CA SER A 439 -14.59 4.81 26.28
C SER A 439 -14.54 6.01 25.32
N LEU A 440 -13.46 6.78 25.31
CA LEU A 440 -13.27 7.90 24.39
C LEU A 440 -13.28 7.42 22.94
N PHE A 441 -12.50 6.37 22.63
CA PHE A 441 -12.45 5.81 21.28
C PHE A 441 -13.80 5.21 20.86
N VAL A 442 -14.46 4.48 21.75
CA VAL A 442 -15.80 3.93 21.49
C VAL A 442 -16.78 5.05 21.17
N LYS A 443 -16.82 6.13 21.97
CA LYS A 443 -17.75 7.25 21.82
C LYS A 443 -17.45 8.10 20.58
N GLU A 444 -16.18 8.43 20.34
CA GLU A 444 -15.81 9.32 19.23
C GLU A 444 -15.67 8.62 17.88
N VAL A 445 -15.41 7.30 17.88
CA VAL A 445 -15.18 6.55 16.65
C VAL A 445 -16.31 5.57 16.39
N PHE A 446 -16.51 4.53 17.20
CA PHE A 446 -17.51 3.48 16.88
C PHE A 446 -18.94 4.01 16.87
N MET A 447 -19.34 4.78 17.88
CA MET A 447 -20.70 5.36 17.92
C MET A 447 -20.98 6.36 16.79
N ARG A 448 -19.97 6.85 16.07
CA ARG A 448 -20.11 7.71 14.89
C ARG A 448 -20.02 6.94 13.58
N ILE A 449 -19.14 5.94 13.50
CA ILE A 449 -18.93 5.14 12.29
C ILE A 449 -20.13 4.25 12.01
N ILE A 450 -20.65 3.53 13.02
CA ILE A 450 -21.72 2.55 12.85
C ILE A 450 -22.99 3.19 12.24
N PRO A 451 -23.55 4.28 12.81
CA PRO A 451 -24.71 4.93 12.21
C PRO A 451 -24.45 5.46 10.80
N VAL A 452 -23.26 6.08 10.56
CA VAL A 452 -22.90 6.55 9.22
C VAL A 452 -22.88 5.40 8.22
N THR A 453 -22.28 4.27 8.58
CA THR A 453 -22.18 3.10 7.69
C THR A 453 -23.57 2.55 7.34
N LEU A 454 -24.43 2.37 8.33
CA LEU A 454 -25.77 1.80 8.13
C LEU A 454 -26.69 2.77 7.36
N LEU A 455 -26.77 4.03 7.78
CA LEU A 455 -27.67 5.01 7.15
C LEU A 455 -27.25 5.37 5.73
N SER A 456 -25.91 5.53 5.50
CA SER A 456 -25.44 5.87 4.16
C SER A 456 -25.60 4.73 3.15
N ALA A 457 -25.59 3.48 3.60
CA ALA A 457 -25.78 2.33 2.73
C ALA A 457 -27.25 2.09 2.35
N ALA A 458 -28.21 2.57 3.13
CA ALA A 458 -29.62 2.28 2.94
C ALA A 458 -30.15 2.73 1.56
N VAL A 459 -30.01 4.00 1.21
CA VAL A 459 -30.53 4.55 -0.04
C VAL A 459 -29.84 3.93 -1.27
N PRO A 460 -28.52 3.85 -1.37
CA PRO A 460 -27.87 3.18 -2.51
C PRO A 460 -28.27 1.70 -2.64
N SER A 461 -28.44 0.97 -1.54
CA SER A 461 -28.85 -0.43 -1.58
C SER A 461 -30.25 -0.61 -2.14
N ILE A 462 -31.19 0.26 -1.79
CA ILE A 462 -32.55 0.26 -2.38
C ILE A 462 -32.49 0.50 -3.88
N LEU A 463 -31.66 1.42 -4.34
CA LEU A 463 -31.47 1.69 -5.77
C LEU A 463 -30.91 0.48 -6.52
N VAL A 464 -29.95 -0.22 -5.93
CA VAL A 464 -29.38 -1.44 -6.53
C VAL A 464 -30.43 -2.53 -6.68
N CYS A 465 -31.33 -2.68 -5.71
CA CYS A 465 -32.43 -3.67 -5.78
C CYS A 465 -33.54 -3.25 -6.77
N GLY A 466 -33.78 -1.96 -6.95
CA GLY A 466 -34.87 -1.44 -7.79
C GLY A 466 -34.51 -1.20 -9.26
N MET A 467 -33.22 -1.15 -9.61
CA MET A 467 -32.77 -0.84 -10.96
C MET A 467 -32.14 -2.05 -11.65
N SER A 468 -32.44 -2.28 -12.93
CA SER A 468 -31.78 -3.31 -13.74
C SER A 468 -30.27 -3.02 -13.92
N PRO A 469 -29.42 -4.06 -14.01
CA PRO A 469 -27.97 -3.90 -14.22
C PRO A 469 -27.67 -3.12 -15.52
N SER A 470 -27.06 -1.93 -15.37
CA SER A 470 -26.67 -1.08 -16.49
C SER A 470 -25.52 -0.16 -16.10
N VAL A 471 -24.84 0.43 -17.07
CA VAL A 471 -23.79 1.43 -16.83
C VAL A 471 -24.36 2.66 -16.11
N TRP A 472 -25.58 3.05 -16.47
CA TRP A 472 -26.29 4.17 -15.82
C TRP A 472 -26.57 3.88 -14.35
N ARG A 473 -26.95 2.63 -14.00
CA ARG A 473 -27.13 2.23 -12.60
C ARG A 473 -25.81 2.41 -11.81
N VAL A 474 -24.69 1.95 -12.36
CA VAL A 474 -23.37 2.10 -11.71
C VAL A 474 -23.05 3.58 -11.44
N LEU A 475 -23.31 4.46 -12.41
CA LEU A 475 -23.06 5.90 -12.25
C LEU A 475 -23.99 6.52 -11.20
N ILE A 476 -25.29 6.23 -11.27
CA ILE A 476 -26.27 6.75 -10.31
C ILE A 476 -25.99 6.24 -8.90
N VAL A 477 -25.80 4.91 -8.73
CA VAL A 477 -25.51 4.32 -7.43
C VAL A 477 -24.21 4.87 -6.86
N SER A 478 -23.16 5.06 -7.68
CA SER A 478 -21.90 5.64 -7.22
C SER A 478 -22.08 7.09 -6.76
N LEU A 479 -22.77 7.90 -7.53
CA LEU A 479 -23.04 9.30 -7.17
C LEU A 479 -23.90 9.40 -5.89
N VAL A 480 -24.98 8.63 -5.83
CA VAL A 480 -25.87 8.59 -4.65
C VAL A 480 -25.13 8.06 -3.43
N SER A 481 -24.25 7.06 -3.58
CA SER A 481 -23.41 6.57 -2.48
C SER A 481 -22.51 7.67 -1.93
N VAL A 482 -21.80 8.40 -2.78
CA VAL A 482 -20.94 9.52 -2.37
C VAL A 482 -21.75 10.62 -1.67
N CYS A 483 -22.88 11.01 -2.24
CA CYS A 483 -23.77 12.01 -1.65
C CYS A 483 -24.35 11.53 -0.30
N SER A 484 -24.83 10.29 -0.23
CA SER A 484 -25.39 9.69 0.98
C SER A 484 -24.34 9.61 2.11
N VAL A 485 -23.11 9.19 1.81
CA VAL A 485 -22.02 9.21 2.79
C VAL A 485 -21.69 10.63 3.22
N ALA A 486 -21.57 11.60 2.30
CA ALA A 486 -21.27 12.99 2.64
C ALA A 486 -22.35 13.60 3.56
N VAL A 487 -23.62 13.37 3.25
CA VAL A 487 -24.76 13.84 4.05
C VAL A 487 -24.77 13.18 5.43
N THR A 488 -24.67 11.86 5.49
CA THR A 488 -24.70 11.13 6.78
C THR A 488 -23.47 11.45 7.64
N VAL A 489 -22.30 11.61 7.05
CA VAL A 489 -21.09 12.06 7.77
C VAL A 489 -21.32 13.44 8.37
N TYR A 490 -21.90 14.38 7.62
CA TYR A 490 -22.18 15.73 8.11
C TYR A 490 -23.16 15.72 9.28
N PHE A 491 -24.27 14.98 9.19
CA PHE A 491 -25.32 15.00 10.22
C PHE A 491 -25.00 14.15 11.45
N THR A 492 -24.46 12.95 11.26
CA THR A 492 -24.25 11.96 12.33
C THR A 492 -22.78 11.69 12.65
N GLY A 493 -21.88 11.83 11.68
CA GLY A 493 -20.44 11.51 11.82
C GLY A 493 -19.62 12.61 12.49
N LEU A 494 -19.95 13.89 12.24
CA LEU A 494 -19.22 15.03 12.78
C LEU A 494 -19.77 15.47 14.15
N THR A 495 -18.87 15.91 15.03
CA THR A 495 -19.22 16.62 16.26
C THR A 495 -19.62 18.07 15.95
N ASP A 496 -20.31 18.75 16.87
CA ASP A 496 -20.78 20.13 16.64
C ASP A 496 -19.62 21.10 16.40
N GLY A 497 -18.49 20.92 17.09
CA GLY A 497 -17.27 21.70 16.86
C GLY A 497 -16.67 21.46 15.46
N GLU A 498 -16.71 20.23 14.97
CA GLU A 498 -16.25 19.87 13.61
C GLU A 498 -17.17 20.45 12.53
N LYS A 499 -18.50 20.42 12.75
CA LYS A 499 -19.50 21.08 11.87
C LYS A 499 -19.26 22.59 11.78
N ALA A 500 -19.05 23.25 12.92
CA ALA A 500 -18.75 24.68 12.96
C ALA A 500 -17.48 25.05 12.19
N PHE A 501 -16.44 24.22 12.30
CA PHE A 501 -15.20 24.39 11.52
C PHE A 501 -15.43 24.28 10.01
N VAL A 502 -16.16 23.25 9.56
CA VAL A 502 -16.51 23.05 8.14
C VAL A 502 -17.29 24.24 7.59
N ILE A 503 -18.33 24.69 8.31
CA ILE A 503 -19.16 25.84 7.91
C ILE A 503 -18.31 27.12 7.78
N ARG A 504 -17.43 27.40 8.76
CA ARG A 504 -16.53 28.56 8.73
C ARG A 504 -15.61 28.53 7.51
N LYS A 505 -15.08 27.36 7.17
CA LYS A 505 -14.17 27.21 6.02
C LYS A 505 -14.90 27.39 4.68
N ILE A 506 -16.12 26.87 4.54
CA ILE A 506 -16.97 27.07 3.37
C ILE A 506 -17.31 28.54 3.19
N LYS A 507 -17.73 29.25 4.26
CA LYS A 507 -18.00 30.67 4.24
C LYS A 507 -16.78 31.51 3.84
N ASN A 508 -15.57 31.12 4.26
CA ASN A 508 -14.36 31.84 3.85
C ASN A 508 -14.01 31.63 2.37
N ILE A 509 -14.26 30.44 1.83
CA ILE A 509 -14.03 30.14 0.40
C ILE A 509 -15.05 30.91 -0.46
N SER A 510 -16.32 31.00 -0.05
CA SER A 510 -17.34 31.77 -0.77
C SER A 510 -17.05 33.27 -0.74
N LYS A 511 -16.47 33.80 0.35
CA LYS A 511 -16.08 35.23 0.42
C LYS A 511 -14.88 35.55 -0.50
N ILE A 512 -13.95 34.61 -0.70
CA ILE A 512 -12.83 34.82 -1.62
C ILE A 512 -13.27 34.81 -3.08
N LYS A 513 -14.32 34.00 -3.44
CA LYS A 513 -14.91 34.01 -4.79
C LYS A 513 -15.77 35.22 -5.13
N VAL A 514 -16.20 36.01 -4.14
CA VAL A 514 -16.99 37.25 -4.36
C VAL A 514 -16.06 38.46 -4.48
N LEU A 515 -14.78 38.33 -4.11
CA LEU A 515 -13.76 39.39 -4.16
C LEU A 515 -12.74 39.21 -5.30
N SER A 516 -12.86 38.15 -6.11
CA SER A 516 -12.15 37.92 -7.36
C SER A 516 -13.07 38.06 -8.56
#